data_ec49e4aaeca27b006e1f71cf8dae6626
#
_entry.id   ec49e4aaeca27b006e1f71cf8dae6626
#
_cell.length_a   1.000
_cell.length_b   1.000
_cell.length_c   1.000
_cell.angle_alpha   90.00
_cell.angle_beta   90.00
_cell.angle_gamma   90.00
#
_symmetry.space_group_name_H-M   'P 1'
#
loop_
_entity.id
_entity.type
_entity.pdbx_description
1 polymer ?
#
loop_
_entity_poly.entity_id
_entity_poly.type
_entity_poly.pdbx_seq_one_letter_code
_entity_poly.pdbx_strand_id
1 'polypeptide(L)'
;MNKIPFEYGSIAENEYFIDRIEDRRDLKSFLGGGINVMLISPRRWGKSSLVKAAMEELKQEQKDIRVCYLDAFKIFSEEEFYNKFASAILQGVSSTKEKRWAESAEEILNLPEKIAKAKGIHVIVCIDEFQQLANLPDWKRLEGTMRSVWQGQHSTTYCLYGSKRHMMMDIFGNSKNPFYRFGQMMTLKKIAKEYWKPFIHDSFYNHGKSISDDMIERICNAMQCHSWYMQQFCFLIWTRTATEVTEEIYQSQLAKLLDTNADMFITDIDGMPASQIAFLRAVCMGEIHFNAQQVVAEYGLGAPRTITKNKKTLVERDFIEKSGDGFKMVDPVFELWFKREYCNILPQ
;
A
#
# COMPACT_ATOMS: atom_id res chain seq x y z
N MET A 1 -19.33 9.43 -24.28
CA MET A 1 -19.11 8.11 -23.66
C MET A 1 -19.44 8.25 -22.18
N ASN A 2 -20.32 7.44 -21.62
CA ASN A 2 -20.52 7.41 -20.19
C ASN A 2 -19.21 6.96 -19.53
N LYS A 3 -18.70 7.75 -18.62
CA LYS A 3 -17.47 7.47 -17.89
C LYS A 3 -17.68 6.19 -17.04
N ILE A 4 -16.77 5.24 -17.11
CA ILE A 4 -16.85 4.01 -16.30
C ILE A 4 -16.66 4.39 -14.83
N PRO A 5 -17.54 3.98 -13.89
CA PRO A 5 -17.51 4.43 -12.50
C PRO A 5 -16.45 3.72 -11.64
N PHE A 6 -15.64 2.85 -12.21
CA PHE A 6 -14.60 2.11 -11.53
C PHE A 6 -13.24 2.41 -12.14
N GLU A 7 -12.26 2.72 -11.30
CA GLU A 7 -10.91 3.10 -11.73
C GLU A 7 -9.84 2.28 -10.98
N TYR A 8 -8.93 1.67 -11.75
CA TYR A 8 -7.77 0.98 -11.22
C TYR A 8 -6.56 1.24 -12.13
N GLY A 9 -5.34 1.10 -11.61
CA GLY A 9 -4.12 1.38 -12.39
C GLY A 9 -3.59 2.79 -12.25
N SER A 10 -4.36 3.69 -11.67
CA SER A 10 -4.01 5.09 -11.38
C SER A 10 -4.25 5.42 -9.90
N ILE A 11 -3.88 6.64 -9.52
CA ILE A 11 -4.22 7.18 -8.19
C ILE A 11 -5.68 7.57 -8.24
N ALA A 12 -6.52 6.93 -7.40
CA ALA A 12 -7.94 7.26 -7.30
C ALA A 12 -8.11 8.69 -6.76
N GLU A 13 -8.90 9.49 -7.47
CA GLU A 13 -9.22 10.88 -7.13
C GLU A 13 -10.74 11.11 -7.17
N ASN A 14 -11.21 12.11 -6.45
CA ASN A 14 -12.61 12.56 -6.44
C ASN A 14 -13.62 11.42 -6.18
N GLU A 15 -14.56 11.20 -7.10
CA GLU A 15 -15.64 10.22 -7.02
C GLU A 15 -15.18 8.74 -6.94
N TYR A 16 -13.93 8.46 -7.34
CA TYR A 16 -13.32 7.12 -7.24
C TYR A 16 -12.64 6.86 -5.90
N PHE A 17 -12.52 7.89 -5.07
CA PHE A 17 -11.91 7.78 -3.74
C PHE A 17 -13.00 7.47 -2.71
N ILE A 18 -13.07 6.20 -2.32
CA ILE A 18 -14.08 5.67 -1.42
C ILE A 18 -13.60 5.82 0.02
N ASP A 19 -14.49 6.35 0.91
CA ASP A 19 -14.26 6.43 2.35
C ASP A 19 -12.95 7.14 2.74
N ARG A 20 -12.30 6.67 3.77
CA ARG A 20 -11.07 7.23 4.36
C ARG A 20 -11.26 8.58 5.05
N ILE A 21 -12.49 8.90 5.46
CA ILE A 21 -12.80 10.20 6.09
C ILE A 21 -11.99 10.38 7.37
N GLU A 22 -11.94 9.34 8.21
CA GLU A 22 -11.17 9.38 9.45
C GLU A 22 -9.67 9.37 9.19
N ASP A 23 -9.18 8.47 8.32
CA ASP A 23 -7.77 8.42 7.96
C ASP A 23 -7.29 9.77 7.38
N ARG A 24 -8.10 10.43 6.53
CA ARG A 24 -7.79 11.77 5.98
C ARG A 24 -7.77 12.84 7.06
N ARG A 25 -8.76 12.85 7.94
CA ARG A 25 -8.85 13.81 9.05
C ARG A 25 -7.64 13.68 9.96
N ASP A 26 -7.29 12.46 10.35
CA ASP A 26 -6.16 12.20 11.22
C ASP A 26 -4.85 12.62 10.56
N LEU A 27 -4.64 12.26 9.29
CA LEU A 27 -3.46 12.62 8.54
C LEU A 27 -3.30 14.15 8.40
N LYS A 28 -4.38 14.87 8.09
CA LYS A 28 -4.40 16.34 8.05
C LYS A 28 -4.11 16.95 9.42
N SER A 29 -4.73 16.40 10.48
CA SER A 29 -4.55 16.91 11.85
C SER A 29 -3.11 16.76 12.32
N PHE A 30 -2.50 15.61 12.10
CA PHE A 30 -1.09 15.40 12.49
C PHE A 30 -0.14 16.28 11.68
N LEU A 31 -0.19 16.19 10.36
CA LEU A 31 0.76 16.91 9.50
C LEU A 31 0.58 18.43 9.56
N GLY A 32 -0.66 18.92 9.57
CA GLY A 32 -0.97 20.35 9.73
C GLY A 32 -0.65 20.86 11.15
N GLY A 33 -0.66 19.99 12.15
CA GLY A 33 -0.27 20.29 13.53
C GLY A 33 1.24 20.13 13.80
N GLY A 34 2.08 19.91 12.78
CA GLY A 34 3.54 19.79 12.95
C GLY A 34 4.02 18.42 13.44
N ILE A 35 3.19 17.38 13.36
CA ILE A 35 3.53 16.02 13.79
C ILE A 35 3.89 15.17 12.57
N ASN A 36 5.10 14.62 12.56
CA ASN A 36 5.53 13.68 11.52
C ASN A 36 4.65 12.42 11.52
N VAL A 37 4.38 11.87 10.35
CA VAL A 37 3.57 10.66 10.19
C VAL A 37 4.35 9.60 9.42
N MET A 38 4.31 8.36 9.94
CA MET A 38 4.75 7.16 9.25
C MET A 38 3.53 6.35 8.88
N LEU A 39 3.18 6.34 7.57
CA LEU A 39 2.00 5.64 7.08
C LEU A 39 2.40 4.30 6.45
N ILE A 40 1.94 3.22 7.05
CA ILE A 40 2.24 1.85 6.62
C ILE A 40 0.99 1.21 6.03
N SER A 41 1.11 0.68 4.82
CA SER A 41 0.00 0.01 4.16
C SER A 41 0.51 -0.99 3.13
N PRO A 42 -0.08 -2.17 3.01
CA PRO A 42 0.21 -3.05 1.89
C PRO A 42 0.06 -2.35 0.54
N ARG A 43 0.65 -2.92 -0.50
CA ARG A 43 0.52 -2.41 -1.87
C ARG A 43 -0.94 -2.36 -2.30
N ARG A 44 -1.30 -1.36 -3.10
CA ARG A 44 -2.62 -1.24 -3.75
C ARG A 44 -3.82 -1.05 -2.80
N TRP A 45 -3.56 -0.61 -1.55
CA TRP A 45 -4.63 -0.27 -0.59
C TRP A 45 -5.04 1.20 -0.61
N GLY A 46 -4.52 1.99 -1.56
CA GLY A 46 -4.88 3.40 -1.71
C GLY A 46 -4.05 4.37 -0.87
N LYS A 47 -2.87 3.97 -0.38
CA LYS A 47 -1.95 4.81 0.42
C LYS A 47 -1.63 6.15 -0.24
N SER A 48 -1.14 6.13 -1.48
CA SER A 48 -0.74 7.35 -2.21
C SER A 48 -1.95 8.23 -2.55
N SER A 49 -3.12 7.61 -2.85
CA SER A 49 -4.39 8.33 -3.03
C SER A 49 -4.83 9.04 -1.75
N LEU A 50 -4.72 8.37 -0.59
CA LEU A 50 -5.03 8.96 0.71
C LEU A 50 -4.15 10.17 1.01
N VAL A 51 -2.82 10.02 0.87
CA VAL A 51 -1.87 11.12 1.12
C VAL A 51 -2.16 12.31 0.21
N LYS A 52 -2.38 12.04 -1.10
CA LYS A 52 -2.67 13.11 -2.07
C LYS A 52 -3.97 13.83 -1.74
N ALA A 53 -5.06 13.10 -1.48
CA ALA A 53 -6.35 13.69 -1.14
C ALA A 53 -6.28 14.52 0.16
N ALA A 54 -5.67 13.98 1.21
CA ALA A 54 -5.52 14.70 2.48
C ALA A 54 -4.69 15.97 2.33
N MET A 55 -3.62 15.94 1.54
CA MET A 55 -2.76 17.11 1.33
C MET A 55 -3.42 18.18 0.45
N GLU A 56 -4.22 17.81 -0.54
CA GLU A 56 -4.98 18.78 -1.34
C GLU A 56 -6.05 19.47 -0.50
N GLU A 57 -6.79 18.74 0.34
CA GLU A 57 -7.73 19.33 1.29
C GLU A 57 -7.03 20.28 2.27
N LEU A 58 -5.90 19.85 2.86
CA LEU A 58 -5.14 20.65 3.81
C LEU A 58 -4.62 21.97 3.20
N LYS A 59 -4.15 21.95 1.95
CA LYS A 59 -3.74 23.15 1.21
C LYS A 59 -4.89 24.11 0.94
N GLN A 60 -6.13 23.62 0.82
CA GLN A 60 -7.31 24.45 0.68
C GLN A 60 -7.70 25.11 2.01
N GLU A 61 -7.55 24.37 3.12
CA GLU A 61 -7.88 24.83 4.48
C GLU A 61 -6.82 25.79 5.04
N GLN A 62 -5.53 25.57 4.74
CA GLN A 62 -4.40 26.33 5.27
C GLN A 62 -3.51 26.84 4.12
N LYS A 63 -3.60 28.15 3.83
CA LYS A 63 -2.96 28.77 2.66
C LYS A 63 -1.43 28.93 2.77
N ASP A 64 -0.89 28.87 3.96
CA ASP A 64 0.54 28.90 4.27
C ASP A 64 1.24 27.55 4.12
N ILE A 65 0.49 26.46 3.91
CA ILE A 65 1.05 25.12 3.69
C ILE A 65 1.55 24.94 2.25
N ARG A 66 2.74 24.34 2.11
CA ARG A 66 3.28 23.84 0.85
C ARG A 66 3.63 22.36 0.99
N VAL A 67 3.29 21.59 -0.03
CA VAL A 67 3.51 20.13 -0.02
C VAL A 67 4.49 19.75 -1.10
N CYS A 68 5.52 18.99 -0.71
CA CYS A 68 6.56 18.47 -1.59
C CYS A 68 6.44 16.95 -1.66
N TYR A 69 6.49 16.37 -2.86
CA TYR A 69 6.38 14.94 -3.06
C TYR A 69 7.67 14.37 -3.63
N LEU A 70 8.15 13.29 -3.03
CA LEU A 70 9.29 12.50 -3.48
C LEU A 70 8.91 11.03 -3.55
N ASP A 71 9.17 10.38 -4.67
CA ASP A 71 9.10 8.93 -4.81
C ASP A 71 10.50 8.32 -4.66
N ALA A 72 10.71 7.53 -3.60
CA ALA A 72 11.97 6.89 -3.32
C ALA A 72 12.18 5.58 -4.12
N PHE A 73 11.19 5.12 -4.87
CA PHE A 73 11.25 3.83 -5.60
C PHE A 73 12.43 3.77 -6.60
N LYS A 74 12.76 4.89 -7.22
CA LYS A 74 13.83 5.01 -8.23
C LYS A 74 15.08 5.72 -7.68
N ILE A 75 15.41 5.50 -6.42
CA ILE A 75 16.61 6.04 -5.78
C ILE A 75 17.58 4.90 -5.49
N PHE A 76 18.75 4.92 -6.12
CA PHE A 76 19.73 3.84 -6.05
C PHE A 76 21.06 4.26 -5.41
N SER A 77 21.23 5.57 -5.12
CA SER A 77 22.39 6.09 -4.40
C SER A 77 22.02 7.22 -3.45
N GLU A 78 22.88 7.50 -2.51
CA GLU A 78 22.73 8.62 -1.57
C GLU A 78 22.77 9.97 -2.31
N GLU A 79 23.61 10.11 -3.31
CA GLU A 79 23.69 11.32 -4.15
C GLU A 79 22.37 11.55 -4.92
N GLU A 80 21.79 10.49 -5.50
CA GLU A 80 20.48 10.59 -6.16
C GLU A 80 19.40 11.02 -5.17
N PHE A 81 19.44 10.50 -3.92
CA PHE A 81 18.50 10.91 -2.90
C PHE A 81 18.58 12.41 -2.64
N TYR A 82 19.77 12.95 -2.38
CA TYR A 82 19.93 14.37 -2.11
C TYR A 82 19.49 15.25 -3.28
N ASN A 83 19.86 14.88 -4.50
CA ASN A 83 19.48 15.62 -5.71
C ASN A 83 17.96 15.62 -5.92
N LYS A 84 17.29 14.46 -5.80
CA LYS A 84 15.86 14.35 -5.95
C LYS A 84 15.10 15.02 -4.80
N PHE A 85 15.61 14.91 -3.57
CA PHE A 85 15.04 15.57 -2.41
C PHE A 85 15.06 17.10 -2.58
N ALA A 86 16.23 17.69 -2.90
CA ALA A 86 16.35 19.13 -3.16
C ALA A 86 15.41 19.58 -4.30
N SER A 87 15.37 18.82 -5.40
CA SER A 87 14.48 19.11 -6.53
C SER A 87 13.01 19.08 -6.12
N ALA A 88 12.57 18.09 -5.35
CA ALA A 88 11.20 17.98 -4.85
C ALA A 88 10.81 19.16 -3.96
N ILE A 89 11.70 19.59 -3.07
CA ILE A 89 11.48 20.75 -2.20
C ILE A 89 11.31 22.03 -3.04
N LEU A 90 12.22 22.28 -3.98
CA LEU A 90 12.15 23.47 -4.81
C LEU A 90 10.91 23.52 -5.69
N GLN A 91 10.52 22.40 -6.28
CA GLN A 91 9.29 22.30 -7.08
C GLN A 91 8.03 22.54 -6.23
N GLY A 92 7.99 22.04 -5.01
CA GLY A 92 6.83 22.19 -4.11
C GLY A 92 6.66 23.62 -3.53
N VAL A 93 7.75 24.37 -3.39
CA VAL A 93 7.72 25.72 -2.74
C VAL A 93 7.98 26.90 -3.68
N SER A 94 8.51 26.65 -4.89
CA SER A 94 8.78 27.68 -5.88
C SER A 94 8.65 27.14 -7.32
N SER A 95 8.29 27.99 -8.26
CA SER A 95 8.18 27.67 -9.69
C SER A 95 9.52 27.66 -10.45
N THR A 96 10.65 27.69 -9.78
CA THR A 96 11.99 27.71 -10.38
C THR A 96 12.51 26.32 -10.70
N LYS A 97 12.97 26.15 -11.94
CA LYS A 97 13.59 24.92 -12.46
C LYS A 97 14.95 24.66 -11.80
N GLU A 98 15.30 23.40 -11.74
CA GLU A 98 16.49 22.75 -11.18
C GLU A 98 17.78 23.61 -11.18
N LYS A 99 18.40 23.73 -9.99
CA LYS A 99 19.81 24.03 -9.85
C LYS A 99 20.52 22.85 -9.22
N ARG A 100 21.70 22.48 -9.76
CA ARG A 100 22.63 21.57 -9.07
C ARG A 100 23.10 22.24 -7.79
N TRP A 101 22.92 21.55 -6.68
CA TRP A 101 23.35 22.02 -5.36
C TRP A 101 24.71 21.42 -5.04
N ALA A 102 25.70 22.27 -4.77
CA ALA A 102 27.02 21.87 -4.29
C ALA A 102 27.09 22.08 -2.76
N GLU A 103 26.05 21.68 -2.05
CA GLU A 103 25.94 21.86 -0.61
C GLU A 103 26.17 20.54 0.13
N SER A 104 26.49 20.62 1.41
CA SER A 104 26.62 19.43 2.23
C SER A 104 25.30 18.69 2.38
N ALA A 105 25.37 17.39 2.70
CA ALA A 105 24.20 16.56 2.97
C ALA A 105 23.23 17.19 3.99
N GLU A 106 23.78 17.75 5.06
CA GLU A 106 23.00 18.39 6.12
C GLU A 106 22.28 19.66 5.63
N GLU A 107 22.93 20.46 4.78
CA GLU A 107 22.33 21.65 4.19
C GLU A 107 21.17 21.31 3.26
N ILE A 108 21.31 20.25 2.45
CA ILE A 108 20.24 19.75 1.59
C ILE A 108 19.06 19.26 2.43
N LEU A 109 19.32 18.44 3.45
CA LEU A 109 18.27 17.94 4.34
C LEU A 109 17.58 19.05 5.15
N ASN A 110 18.28 20.17 5.39
CA ASN A 110 17.71 21.33 6.08
C ASN A 110 17.06 22.37 5.14
N LEU A 111 17.10 22.13 3.82
CA LEU A 111 16.56 23.05 2.82
C LEU A 111 15.07 23.37 3.03
N PRO A 112 14.17 22.40 3.29
CA PRO A 112 12.74 22.71 3.51
C PRO A 112 12.53 23.63 4.71
N GLU A 113 13.25 23.45 5.81
CA GLU A 113 13.15 24.29 7.00
C GLU A 113 13.69 25.70 6.76
N LYS A 114 14.84 25.83 6.07
CA LYS A 114 15.40 27.14 5.68
C LYS A 114 14.39 27.95 4.84
N ILE A 115 13.76 27.30 3.84
CA ILE A 115 12.76 27.96 2.97
C ILE A 115 11.49 28.28 3.75
N ALA A 116 11.00 27.35 4.57
CA ALA A 116 9.81 27.52 5.38
C ALA A 116 9.94 28.76 6.27
N LYS A 117 11.04 28.88 7.03
CA LYS A 117 11.33 30.06 7.88
C LYS A 117 11.46 31.36 7.08
N ALA A 118 12.18 31.32 5.96
CA ALA A 118 12.39 32.52 5.14
C ALA A 118 11.10 33.06 4.51
N LYS A 119 10.13 32.19 4.22
CA LYS A 119 8.86 32.56 3.58
C LYS A 119 7.70 32.66 4.58
N GLY A 120 7.87 32.31 5.85
CA GLY A 120 6.79 32.26 6.84
C GLY A 120 5.70 31.24 6.48
N ILE A 121 6.09 30.08 5.94
CA ILE A 121 5.19 29.01 5.53
C ILE A 121 5.50 27.71 6.29
N HIS A 122 4.57 26.77 6.26
CA HIS A 122 4.80 25.40 6.72
C HIS A 122 5.01 24.46 5.52
N VAL A 123 6.06 23.66 5.54
CA VAL A 123 6.39 22.72 4.46
C VAL A 123 6.11 21.29 4.92
N ILE A 124 5.30 20.55 4.15
CA ILE A 124 5.07 19.11 4.38
C ILE A 124 5.79 18.35 3.29
N VAL A 125 6.71 17.45 3.68
CA VAL A 125 7.49 16.61 2.78
C VAL A 125 6.93 15.19 2.81
N CYS A 126 6.34 14.76 1.70
CA CYS A 126 5.74 13.45 1.51
C CYS A 126 6.72 12.56 0.72
N ILE A 127 7.21 11.47 1.34
CA ILE A 127 8.14 10.53 0.69
C ILE A 127 7.47 9.17 0.54
N ASP A 128 7.15 8.80 -0.71
CA ASP A 128 6.59 7.47 -1.04
C ASP A 128 7.68 6.42 -1.11
N GLU A 129 7.30 5.17 -0.82
CA GLU A 129 8.16 3.99 -0.80
C GLU A 129 9.45 4.21 0.01
N PHE A 130 9.36 4.94 1.14
CA PHE A 130 10.48 5.35 1.99
C PHE A 130 11.42 4.19 2.35
N GLN A 131 10.89 3.00 2.56
CA GLN A 131 11.69 1.82 2.88
C GLN A 131 12.69 1.43 1.77
N GLN A 132 12.54 1.95 0.54
CA GLN A 132 13.52 1.67 -0.53
C GLN A 132 14.90 2.27 -0.22
N LEU A 133 14.93 3.36 0.54
CA LEU A 133 16.19 3.98 0.98
C LEU A 133 17.01 3.02 1.87
N ALA A 134 16.34 2.10 2.58
CA ALA A 134 17.02 1.09 3.41
C ALA A 134 17.82 0.05 2.60
N ASN A 135 17.65 0.01 1.27
CA ASN A 135 18.46 -0.83 0.38
C ASN A 135 19.75 -0.14 -0.08
N LEU A 136 19.95 1.14 0.26
CA LEU A 136 21.17 1.86 -0.09
C LEU A 136 22.37 1.33 0.75
N PRO A 137 23.56 1.23 0.16
CA PRO A 137 24.75 0.70 0.86
C PRO A 137 25.04 1.40 2.20
N ASP A 138 24.94 2.73 2.23
CA ASP A 138 25.25 3.55 3.40
C ASP A 138 24.00 3.97 4.20
N TRP A 139 22.92 3.17 4.12
CA TRP A 139 21.62 3.48 4.74
C TRP A 139 21.74 3.92 6.19
N LYS A 140 22.53 3.20 7.01
CA LYS A 140 22.64 3.51 8.45
C LYS A 140 23.22 4.91 8.70
N ARG A 141 24.15 5.35 7.88
CA ARG A 141 24.70 6.71 7.94
C ARG A 141 23.65 7.72 7.50
N LEU A 142 23.02 7.47 6.35
CA LEU A 142 21.95 8.32 5.81
C LEU A 142 20.79 8.45 6.79
N GLU A 143 20.33 7.33 7.37
CA GLU A 143 19.27 7.28 8.38
C GLU A 143 19.59 8.15 9.58
N GLY A 144 20.81 8.04 10.11
CA GLY A 144 21.29 8.84 11.24
C GLY A 144 21.36 10.33 10.91
N THR A 145 21.88 10.70 9.73
CA THR A 145 21.96 12.09 9.28
C THR A 145 20.59 12.71 9.10
N MET A 146 19.66 12.01 8.41
CA MET A 146 18.27 12.47 8.27
C MET A 146 17.62 12.70 9.63
N ARG A 147 17.74 11.74 10.55
CA ARG A 147 17.13 11.83 11.88
C ARG A 147 17.67 13.03 12.66
N SER A 148 18.99 13.23 12.65
CA SER A 148 19.64 14.35 13.34
C SER A 148 19.17 15.71 12.84
N VAL A 149 19.09 15.88 11.51
CA VAL A 149 18.68 17.15 10.91
C VAL A 149 17.17 17.38 11.08
N TRP A 150 16.34 16.38 10.76
CA TRP A 150 14.89 16.54 10.74
C TRP A 150 14.28 16.70 12.14
N GLN A 151 14.91 16.13 13.17
CA GLN A 151 14.43 16.27 14.56
C GLN A 151 14.41 17.73 15.04
N GLY A 152 15.29 18.58 14.52
CA GLY A 152 15.40 19.99 14.91
C GLY A 152 14.52 20.93 14.08
N GLN A 153 13.70 20.41 13.17
CA GLN A 153 12.83 21.23 12.29
C GLN A 153 11.46 21.44 12.93
N HIS A 154 10.97 22.66 12.86
CA HIS A 154 9.68 23.06 13.46
C HIS A 154 8.71 23.65 12.44
N SER A 155 9.20 24.12 11.29
CA SER A 155 8.40 24.65 10.19
C SER A 155 8.26 23.64 9.05
N THR A 156 8.79 22.43 9.24
CA THR A 156 8.72 21.32 8.28
C THR A 156 8.21 20.06 8.97
N THR A 157 7.32 19.34 8.29
CA THR A 157 6.75 18.06 8.77
C THR A 157 6.91 17.00 7.69
N TYR A 158 7.08 15.76 8.09
CA TYR A 158 7.33 14.63 7.20
C TYR A 158 6.18 13.63 7.21
N CYS A 159 5.72 13.24 6.02
CA CYS A 159 4.87 12.10 5.77
C CYS A 159 5.70 11.00 5.08
N LEU A 160 6.19 10.03 5.85
CA LEU A 160 7.02 8.94 5.34
C LEU A 160 6.13 7.71 5.18
N TYR A 161 5.95 7.24 3.95
CA TYR A 161 5.02 6.15 3.72
C TYR A 161 5.59 5.07 2.80
N GLY A 162 5.10 3.84 2.99
CA GLY A 162 5.63 2.71 2.25
C GLY A 162 4.76 1.46 2.30
N SER A 163 5.07 0.53 1.39
CA SER A 163 4.26 -0.67 1.18
C SER A 163 4.82 -1.92 1.87
N LYS A 164 6.13 -2.01 2.10
CA LYS A 164 6.76 -3.17 2.75
C LYS A 164 6.69 -3.04 4.26
N ARG A 165 5.62 -3.62 4.83
CA ARG A 165 5.30 -3.49 6.26
C ARG A 165 6.45 -3.86 7.18
N HIS A 166 7.11 -5.00 6.94
CA HIS A 166 8.21 -5.46 7.78
C HIS A 166 9.40 -4.49 7.79
N MET A 167 9.78 -3.93 6.62
CA MET A 167 10.85 -2.94 6.52
C MET A 167 10.49 -1.63 7.22
N MET A 168 9.27 -1.12 7.00
CA MET A 168 8.77 0.08 7.68
C MET A 168 8.73 -0.11 9.20
N MET A 169 8.28 -1.28 9.68
CA MET A 169 8.29 -1.61 11.10
C MET A 169 9.70 -1.75 11.67
N ASP A 170 10.66 -2.25 10.92
CA ASP A 170 12.07 -2.25 11.36
C ASP A 170 12.61 -0.83 11.48
N ILE A 171 12.40 0.03 10.49
CA ILE A 171 12.89 1.41 10.50
C ILE A 171 12.30 2.21 11.68
N PHE A 172 10.97 2.18 11.86
CA PHE A 172 10.26 3.09 12.77
C PHE A 172 9.83 2.46 14.09
N GLY A 173 9.70 1.15 14.17
CA GLY A 173 9.24 0.42 15.36
C GLY A 173 10.37 -0.21 16.18
N ASN A 174 11.57 -0.34 15.64
CA ASN A 174 12.70 -0.92 16.32
C ASN A 174 13.45 0.15 17.13
N SER A 175 13.51 -0.03 18.46
CA SER A 175 14.14 0.93 19.38
C SER A 175 15.64 1.16 19.17
N LYS A 176 16.29 0.30 18.38
CA LYS A 176 17.73 0.42 18.06
C LYS A 176 17.97 1.32 16.84
N ASN A 177 16.94 1.70 16.10
CA ASN A 177 17.07 2.48 14.88
C ASN A 177 16.84 3.98 15.14
N PRO A 178 17.52 4.87 14.40
CA PRO A 178 17.43 6.31 14.57
C PRO A 178 16.02 6.87 14.47
N PHE A 179 15.20 6.35 13.55
CA PHE A 179 13.81 6.80 13.35
C PHE A 179 12.80 6.26 14.37
N TYR A 180 13.24 5.50 15.37
CA TYR A 180 12.32 5.05 16.42
C TYR A 180 11.60 6.25 17.06
N ARG A 181 10.25 6.19 17.08
CA ARG A 181 9.38 7.27 17.61
C ARG A 181 9.65 8.65 16.97
N PHE A 182 9.90 8.67 15.67
CA PHE A 182 10.06 9.94 14.94
C PHE A 182 8.77 10.77 14.83
N GLY A 183 7.62 10.14 14.94
CA GLY A 183 6.29 10.77 14.90
C GLY A 183 5.18 9.76 15.11
N GLN A 184 3.98 10.07 14.62
CA GLN A 184 2.80 9.22 14.72
C GLN A 184 2.87 8.09 13.67
N MET A 185 2.73 6.85 14.14
CA MET A 185 2.60 5.70 13.25
C MET A 185 1.12 5.48 12.91
N MET A 186 0.80 5.43 11.64
CA MET A 186 -0.52 5.11 11.10
C MET A 186 -0.45 3.83 10.27
N THR A 187 -1.33 2.88 10.53
CA THR A 187 -1.49 1.68 9.71
C THR A 187 -2.81 1.73 8.98
N LEU A 188 -2.77 1.78 7.66
CA LEU A 188 -3.97 1.80 6.84
C LEU A 188 -4.67 0.44 6.91
N LYS A 189 -5.96 0.44 7.23
CA LYS A 189 -6.80 -0.76 7.21
C LYS A 189 -7.47 -0.91 5.84
N LYS A 190 -8.00 -2.07 5.53
CA LYS A 190 -8.90 -2.25 4.37
C LYS A 190 -10.13 -1.36 4.56
N ILE A 191 -10.67 -0.83 3.47
CA ILE A 191 -11.96 -0.14 3.48
C ILE A 191 -13.02 -1.18 3.86
N ALA A 192 -13.84 -0.85 4.85
CA ALA A 192 -14.85 -1.78 5.34
C ALA A 192 -15.97 -1.99 4.31
N LYS A 193 -16.63 -3.14 4.40
CA LYS A 193 -17.66 -3.59 3.46
C LYS A 193 -18.83 -2.61 3.38
N GLU A 194 -19.15 -1.97 4.50
CA GLU A 194 -20.22 -0.99 4.65
C GLU A 194 -20.06 0.24 3.74
N TYR A 195 -18.83 0.57 3.37
CA TYR A 195 -18.53 1.67 2.43
C TYR A 195 -18.48 1.19 0.99
N TRP A 196 -18.05 -0.04 0.75
CA TRP A 196 -18.05 -0.63 -0.60
C TRP A 196 -19.45 -0.87 -1.14
N LYS A 197 -20.38 -1.37 -0.31
CA LYS A 197 -21.75 -1.71 -0.73
C LYS A 197 -22.47 -0.54 -1.39
N PRO A 198 -22.67 0.60 -0.72
CA PRO A 198 -23.35 1.74 -1.36
C PRO A 198 -22.58 2.26 -2.58
N PHE A 199 -21.26 2.31 -2.53
CA PHE A 199 -20.46 2.76 -3.68
C PHE A 199 -20.68 1.88 -4.91
N ILE A 200 -20.67 0.56 -4.77
CA ILE A 200 -20.91 -0.37 -5.89
C ILE A 200 -22.35 -0.23 -6.39
N HIS A 201 -23.33 -0.27 -5.48
CA HIS A 201 -24.75 -0.12 -5.82
C HIS A 201 -24.99 1.15 -6.64
N ASP A 202 -24.56 2.30 -6.13
CA ASP A 202 -24.79 3.61 -6.76
C ASP A 202 -24.02 3.74 -8.09
N SER A 203 -22.84 3.14 -8.18
CA SER A 203 -22.07 3.08 -9.43
C SER A 203 -22.80 2.36 -10.55
N PHE A 204 -23.53 1.28 -10.26
CA PHE A 204 -24.36 0.60 -11.24
C PHE A 204 -25.66 1.37 -11.49
N TYR A 205 -26.37 1.74 -10.44
CA TYR A 205 -27.68 2.39 -10.51
C TYR A 205 -27.65 3.71 -11.28
N ASN A 206 -26.69 4.58 -11.00
CA ASN A 206 -26.56 5.89 -11.66
C ASN A 206 -26.23 5.78 -13.17
N HIS A 207 -25.89 4.59 -13.65
CA HIS A 207 -25.61 4.32 -15.06
C HIS A 207 -26.66 3.40 -15.71
N GLY A 208 -27.84 3.25 -15.07
CA GLY A 208 -28.96 2.47 -15.62
C GLY A 208 -28.73 0.96 -15.60
N LYS A 209 -27.91 0.47 -14.68
CA LYS A 209 -27.65 -0.96 -14.47
C LYS A 209 -28.06 -1.36 -13.06
N SER A 210 -28.32 -2.65 -12.84
CA SER A 210 -28.66 -3.19 -11.53
C SER A 210 -27.70 -4.30 -11.10
N ILE A 211 -27.50 -4.38 -9.80
CA ILE A 211 -26.73 -5.42 -9.12
C ILE A 211 -27.40 -5.73 -7.78
N SER A 212 -27.56 -7.01 -7.44
CA SER A 212 -28.17 -7.41 -6.18
C SER A 212 -27.23 -7.25 -4.99
N ASP A 213 -27.79 -7.05 -3.80
CA ASP A 213 -27.01 -6.97 -2.56
C ASP A 213 -26.21 -8.25 -2.30
N ASP A 214 -26.75 -9.41 -2.64
CA ASP A 214 -26.05 -10.69 -2.54
C ASP A 214 -24.81 -10.72 -3.45
N MET A 215 -24.96 -10.25 -4.70
CA MET A 215 -23.83 -10.17 -5.63
C MET A 215 -22.75 -9.21 -5.14
N ILE A 216 -23.14 -8.06 -4.59
CA ILE A 216 -22.20 -7.11 -3.98
C ILE A 216 -21.48 -7.76 -2.78
N GLU A 217 -22.20 -8.50 -1.94
CA GLU A 217 -21.61 -9.22 -0.80
C GLU A 217 -20.56 -10.24 -1.27
N ARG A 218 -20.87 -11.00 -2.32
CA ARG A 218 -19.95 -11.98 -2.91
C ARG A 218 -18.71 -11.32 -3.49
N ILE A 219 -18.86 -10.19 -4.21
CA ILE A 219 -17.72 -9.40 -4.69
C ILE A 219 -16.80 -8.98 -3.53
N CYS A 220 -17.41 -8.43 -2.46
CA CYS A 220 -16.66 -8.01 -1.28
C CYS A 220 -15.91 -9.16 -0.61
N ASN A 221 -16.53 -10.34 -0.53
CA ASN A 221 -15.95 -11.54 0.07
C ASN A 221 -14.81 -12.09 -0.81
N ALA A 222 -15.05 -12.25 -2.12
CA ALA A 222 -14.07 -12.78 -3.06
C ALA A 222 -12.82 -11.88 -3.13
N MET A 223 -13.00 -10.58 -3.21
CA MET A 223 -11.90 -9.60 -3.26
C MET A 223 -11.40 -9.21 -1.86
N GLN A 224 -12.01 -9.72 -0.78
CA GLN A 224 -11.67 -9.41 0.62
C GLN A 224 -11.53 -7.91 0.88
N CYS A 225 -12.34 -7.08 0.23
CA CYS A 225 -12.29 -5.62 0.28
C CYS A 225 -10.90 -5.01 -0.04
N HIS A 226 -10.10 -5.69 -0.85
CA HIS A 226 -8.82 -5.18 -1.33
C HIS A 226 -9.06 -4.10 -2.38
N SER A 227 -8.72 -2.84 -2.09
CA SER A 227 -9.16 -1.66 -2.86
C SER A 227 -8.90 -1.77 -4.38
N TRP A 228 -7.72 -2.25 -4.78
CA TRP A 228 -7.41 -2.44 -6.19
C TRP A 228 -8.32 -3.48 -6.86
N TYR A 229 -8.47 -4.66 -6.23
CA TYR A 229 -9.24 -5.74 -6.82
C TYR A 229 -10.75 -5.50 -6.76
N MET A 230 -11.23 -4.78 -5.76
CA MET A 230 -12.62 -4.29 -5.73
C MET A 230 -12.91 -3.44 -6.97
N GLN A 231 -12.08 -2.46 -7.26
CA GLN A 231 -12.21 -1.59 -8.43
C GLN A 231 -12.06 -2.39 -9.74
N GLN A 232 -11.03 -3.23 -9.85
CA GLN A 232 -10.77 -4.02 -11.06
C GLN A 232 -11.90 -5.01 -11.35
N PHE A 233 -12.37 -5.74 -10.35
CA PHE A 233 -13.42 -6.74 -10.56
C PHE A 233 -14.77 -6.08 -10.86
N CYS A 234 -15.12 -5.02 -10.14
CA CYS A 234 -16.31 -4.23 -10.45
C CYS A 234 -16.24 -3.62 -11.86
N PHE A 235 -15.08 -3.14 -12.31
CA PHE A 235 -14.88 -2.67 -13.69
C PHE A 235 -15.16 -3.78 -14.71
N LEU A 236 -14.63 -4.98 -14.50
CA LEU A 236 -14.83 -6.11 -15.40
C LEU A 236 -16.32 -6.50 -15.48
N ILE A 237 -16.99 -6.62 -14.34
CA ILE A 237 -18.43 -6.92 -14.28
C ILE A 237 -19.22 -5.81 -14.96
N TRP A 238 -18.98 -4.55 -14.61
CA TRP A 238 -19.72 -3.40 -15.12
C TRP A 238 -19.64 -3.30 -16.65
N THR A 239 -18.47 -3.56 -17.24
CA THR A 239 -18.27 -3.49 -18.70
C THR A 239 -18.98 -4.59 -19.46
N ARG A 240 -19.34 -5.70 -18.82
CA ARG A 240 -20.07 -6.82 -19.41
C ARG A 240 -21.56 -6.82 -19.11
N THR A 241 -21.97 -6.06 -18.12
CA THR A 241 -23.38 -5.91 -17.77
C THR A 241 -24.08 -4.96 -18.72
N ALA A 242 -25.15 -5.41 -19.37
CA ALA A 242 -26.03 -4.54 -20.16
C ALA A 242 -27.03 -3.82 -19.25
N THR A 243 -27.83 -4.57 -18.51
CA THR A 243 -28.88 -4.06 -17.61
C THR A 243 -28.76 -4.59 -16.20
N GLU A 244 -28.54 -5.89 -16.03
CA GLU A 244 -28.47 -6.56 -14.72
C GLU A 244 -27.26 -7.47 -14.63
N VAL A 245 -26.61 -7.53 -13.46
CA VAL A 245 -25.51 -8.46 -13.18
C VAL A 245 -26.09 -9.85 -12.92
N THR A 246 -25.73 -10.81 -13.79
CA THR A 246 -26.13 -12.21 -13.68
C THR A 246 -25.00 -13.06 -13.09
N GLU A 247 -25.35 -14.26 -12.63
CA GLU A 247 -24.38 -15.26 -12.18
C GLU A 247 -23.34 -15.59 -13.26
N GLU A 248 -23.76 -15.72 -14.52
CA GLU A 248 -22.87 -16.00 -15.64
C GLU A 248 -21.85 -14.88 -15.86
N ILE A 249 -22.28 -13.61 -15.73
CA ILE A 249 -21.38 -12.44 -15.82
C ILE A 249 -20.37 -12.51 -14.68
N TYR A 250 -20.81 -12.73 -13.44
CA TYR A 250 -19.93 -12.82 -12.28
C TYR A 250 -18.86 -13.90 -12.49
N GLN A 251 -19.27 -15.14 -12.79
CA GLN A 251 -18.35 -16.26 -12.94
C GLN A 251 -17.39 -16.07 -14.13
N SER A 252 -17.87 -15.60 -15.27
CA SER A 252 -17.03 -15.35 -16.44
C SER A 252 -15.99 -14.25 -16.18
N GLN A 253 -16.37 -13.18 -15.45
CA GLN A 253 -15.44 -12.10 -15.13
C GLN A 253 -14.48 -12.49 -14.00
N LEU A 254 -14.89 -13.35 -13.06
CA LEU A 254 -13.98 -13.90 -12.06
C LEU A 254 -12.91 -14.79 -12.72
N ALA A 255 -13.30 -15.70 -13.60
CA ALA A 255 -12.36 -16.49 -14.38
C ALA A 255 -11.39 -15.60 -15.16
N LYS A 256 -11.91 -14.59 -15.86
CA LYS A 256 -11.09 -13.63 -16.61
C LYS A 256 -10.11 -12.87 -15.72
N LEU A 257 -10.52 -12.46 -14.51
CA LEU A 257 -9.63 -11.79 -13.53
C LEU A 257 -8.46 -12.70 -13.14
N LEU A 258 -8.75 -13.97 -12.85
CA LEU A 258 -7.72 -14.96 -12.48
C LEU A 258 -6.77 -15.22 -13.64
N ASP A 259 -7.28 -15.43 -14.85
CA ASP A 259 -6.48 -15.74 -16.04
C ASP A 259 -5.59 -14.54 -16.44
N THR A 260 -6.11 -13.31 -16.34
CA THR A 260 -5.34 -12.10 -16.63
C THR A 260 -4.14 -11.92 -15.69
N ASN A 261 -4.23 -12.40 -14.46
CA ASN A 261 -3.15 -12.30 -13.47
C ASN A 261 -2.28 -13.58 -13.39
N ALA A 262 -2.63 -14.66 -14.09
CA ALA A 262 -1.99 -15.96 -13.97
C ALA A 262 -0.48 -15.93 -14.25
N ASP A 263 -0.05 -15.30 -15.35
CA ASP A 263 1.37 -15.23 -15.74
C ASP A 263 2.21 -14.51 -14.67
N MET A 264 1.67 -13.46 -14.06
CA MET A 264 2.32 -12.76 -12.96
C MET A 264 2.43 -13.67 -11.73
N PHE A 265 1.36 -14.37 -11.37
CA PHE A 265 1.36 -15.28 -10.23
C PHE A 265 2.29 -16.49 -10.42
N ILE A 266 2.34 -17.03 -11.63
CA ILE A 266 3.31 -18.08 -12.00
C ILE A 266 4.74 -17.56 -11.81
N THR A 267 5.03 -16.35 -12.30
CA THR A 267 6.36 -15.72 -12.13
C THR A 267 6.70 -15.50 -10.66
N ASP A 268 5.73 -15.11 -9.82
CA ASP A 268 5.94 -14.87 -8.40
C ASP A 268 6.30 -16.13 -7.61
N ILE A 269 5.79 -17.30 -8.04
CA ILE A 269 6.08 -18.59 -7.40
C ILE A 269 7.14 -19.42 -8.13
N ASP A 270 7.56 -18.99 -9.33
CA ASP A 270 8.62 -19.67 -10.07
C ASP A 270 9.91 -19.70 -9.25
N GLY A 271 10.56 -20.86 -9.25
CA GLY A 271 11.74 -21.11 -8.42
C GLY A 271 11.48 -21.26 -6.92
N MET A 272 10.23 -21.25 -6.45
CA MET A 272 9.93 -21.60 -5.06
C MET A 272 10.21 -23.07 -4.79
N PRO A 273 10.88 -23.41 -3.67
CA PRO A 273 10.99 -24.79 -3.22
C PRO A 273 9.61 -25.45 -3.02
N ALA A 274 9.49 -26.73 -3.36
CA ALA A 274 8.24 -27.48 -3.16
C ALA A 274 7.68 -27.38 -1.72
N SER A 275 8.56 -27.28 -0.71
CA SER A 275 8.15 -27.09 0.68
C SER A 275 7.49 -25.72 0.97
N GLN A 276 7.78 -24.68 0.19
CA GLN A 276 7.08 -23.38 0.28
C GLN A 276 5.70 -23.46 -0.37
N ILE A 277 5.59 -24.10 -1.53
CA ILE A 277 4.29 -24.36 -2.19
C ILE A 277 3.39 -25.20 -1.27
N ALA A 278 3.94 -26.25 -0.65
CA ALA A 278 3.22 -27.06 0.33
C ALA A 278 2.71 -26.24 1.53
N PHE A 279 3.55 -25.32 2.03
CA PHE A 279 3.15 -24.40 3.11
C PHE A 279 2.04 -23.44 2.68
N LEU A 280 2.12 -22.88 1.47
CA LEU A 280 1.05 -22.04 0.91
C LEU A 280 -0.27 -22.81 0.76
N ARG A 281 -0.20 -24.11 0.34
CA ARG A 281 -1.41 -24.97 0.28
C ARG A 281 -2.05 -25.13 1.65
N ALA A 282 -1.27 -25.42 2.68
CA ALA A 282 -1.76 -25.54 4.05
C ALA A 282 -2.43 -24.23 4.54
N VAL A 283 -1.80 -23.08 4.27
CA VAL A 283 -2.38 -21.77 4.59
C VAL A 283 -3.70 -21.53 3.85
N CYS A 284 -3.77 -21.83 2.55
CA CYS A 284 -4.99 -21.68 1.74
C CYS A 284 -6.15 -22.54 2.23
N MET A 285 -5.84 -23.70 2.83
CA MET A 285 -6.82 -24.62 3.40
C MET A 285 -7.21 -24.26 4.83
N GLY A 286 -6.64 -23.16 5.38
CA GLY A 286 -7.00 -22.65 6.70
C GLY A 286 -6.30 -23.32 7.87
N GLU A 287 -5.21 -24.04 7.60
CA GLU A 287 -4.42 -24.68 8.66
C GLU A 287 -3.77 -23.64 9.59
N ILE A 288 -3.78 -23.96 10.89
CA ILE A 288 -3.16 -23.13 11.93
C ILE A 288 -2.07 -23.87 12.71
N HIS A 289 -2.13 -25.22 12.73
CA HIS A 289 -1.22 -26.07 13.50
C HIS A 289 -0.15 -26.73 12.60
N PHE A 290 0.68 -25.95 11.93
CA PHE A 290 1.65 -26.40 10.92
C PHE A 290 2.69 -27.41 11.41
N ASN A 291 2.89 -27.58 12.71
CA ASN A 291 3.78 -28.59 13.30
C ASN A 291 3.05 -29.85 13.75
N ALA A 292 1.71 -29.93 13.64
CA ALA A 292 0.97 -31.14 13.96
C ALA A 292 1.35 -32.26 12.99
N GLN A 293 1.60 -33.45 13.51
CA GLN A 293 2.08 -34.61 12.72
C GLN A 293 1.16 -34.91 11.53
N GLN A 294 -0.15 -34.81 11.72
CA GLN A 294 -1.15 -35.01 10.67
C GLN A 294 -1.00 -33.97 9.55
N VAL A 295 -0.91 -32.68 9.88
CA VAL A 295 -0.76 -31.57 8.91
C VAL A 295 0.57 -31.67 8.17
N VAL A 296 1.66 -31.98 8.90
CA VAL A 296 2.98 -32.22 8.30
C VAL A 296 2.94 -33.33 7.27
N ALA A 297 2.28 -34.47 7.59
CA ALA A 297 2.15 -35.59 6.68
C ALA A 297 1.25 -35.28 5.49
N GLU A 298 0.10 -34.67 5.71
CA GLU A 298 -0.91 -34.33 4.68
C GLU A 298 -0.37 -33.40 3.61
N TYR A 299 0.30 -32.31 4.02
CA TYR A 299 0.82 -31.29 3.09
C TYR A 299 2.30 -31.50 2.71
N GLY A 300 3.02 -32.40 3.38
CA GLY A 300 4.45 -32.58 3.12
C GLY A 300 5.32 -31.43 3.58
N LEU A 301 5.02 -30.81 4.73
CA LEU A 301 5.67 -29.59 5.20
C LEU A 301 7.14 -29.77 5.61
N GLY A 302 7.58 -31.01 5.85
CA GLY A 302 8.94 -31.35 6.27
C GLY A 302 9.21 -31.07 7.76
N ALA A 303 10.48 -30.94 8.11
CA ALA A 303 10.92 -30.81 9.51
C ALA A 303 10.52 -29.43 10.10
N PRO A 304 10.35 -29.30 11.43
CA PRO A 304 9.98 -28.04 12.09
C PRO A 304 10.87 -26.83 11.73
N ARG A 305 12.17 -27.09 11.52
CA ARG A 305 13.11 -26.03 11.06
C ARG A 305 12.76 -25.53 9.66
N THR A 306 12.36 -26.41 8.75
CA THR A 306 11.92 -26.08 7.39
C THR A 306 10.64 -25.25 7.43
N ILE A 307 9.66 -25.67 8.24
CA ILE A 307 8.40 -24.95 8.46
C ILE A 307 8.66 -23.52 8.94
N THR A 308 9.51 -23.38 9.96
CA THR A 308 9.86 -22.05 10.51
C THR A 308 10.55 -21.16 9.46
N LYS A 309 11.48 -21.74 8.67
CA LYS A 309 12.16 -21.01 7.59
C LYS A 309 11.19 -20.59 6.50
N ASN A 310 10.34 -21.49 6.02
CA ASN A 310 9.35 -21.20 4.96
C ASN A 310 8.37 -20.12 5.40
N LYS A 311 7.83 -20.22 6.62
CA LYS A 311 6.98 -19.21 7.23
C LYS A 311 7.63 -17.83 7.22
N LYS A 312 8.88 -17.73 7.69
CA LYS A 312 9.62 -16.46 7.71
C LYS A 312 9.79 -15.91 6.30
N THR A 313 10.27 -16.72 5.36
CA THR A 313 10.50 -16.31 3.97
C THR A 313 9.22 -15.86 3.28
N LEU A 314 8.10 -16.57 3.47
CA LEU A 314 6.83 -16.23 2.83
C LEU A 314 6.22 -14.93 3.41
N VAL A 315 6.42 -14.66 4.71
CA VAL A 315 6.06 -13.37 5.32
C VAL A 315 6.94 -12.24 4.78
N GLU A 316 8.27 -12.43 4.70
CA GLU A 316 9.20 -11.44 4.16
C GLU A 316 8.98 -11.11 2.68
N ARG A 317 8.46 -12.10 1.92
CA ARG A 317 8.07 -11.94 0.52
C ARG A 317 6.65 -11.45 0.31
N ASP A 318 5.92 -11.09 1.36
CA ASP A 318 4.53 -10.62 1.34
C ASP A 318 3.51 -11.61 0.71
N PHE A 319 3.78 -12.94 0.73
CA PHE A 319 2.81 -13.94 0.31
C PHE A 319 1.75 -14.21 1.35
N ILE A 320 2.18 -14.23 2.62
CA ILE A 320 1.30 -14.48 3.76
C ILE A 320 1.49 -13.42 4.85
N GLU A 321 0.44 -13.16 5.61
CA GLU A 321 0.50 -12.34 6.81
C GLU A 321 -0.13 -13.06 8.00
N LYS A 322 0.28 -12.68 9.22
CA LYS A 322 -0.32 -13.22 10.44
C LYS A 322 -1.78 -12.80 10.55
N SER A 323 -2.66 -13.76 10.85
CA SER A 323 -4.09 -13.55 11.04
C SER A 323 -4.58 -14.43 12.21
N GLY A 324 -4.93 -13.84 13.34
CA GLY A 324 -5.25 -14.58 14.56
C GLY A 324 -4.09 -15.50 14.96
N ASP A 325 -4.39 -16.78 15.17
CA ASP A 325 -3.40 -17.82 15.52
C ASP A 325 -2.69 -18.43 14.31
N GLY A 326 -3.17 -18.13 13.10
CA GLY A 326 -2.65 -18.65 11.83
C GLY A 326 -2.07 -17.61 10.90
N PHE A 327 -2.15 -17.91 9.61
CA PHE A 327 -1.73 -17.06 8.49
C PHE A 327 -2.83 -17.03 7.45
N LYS A 328 -2.86 -15.96 6.67
CA LYS A 328 -3.68 -15.84 5.47
C LYS A 328 -2.85 -15.30 4.32
N MET A 329 -3.31 -15.52 3.09
CA MET A 329 -2.72 -14.90 1.92
C MET A 329 -2.92 -13.38 1.96
N VAL A 330 -1.90 -12.64 1.52
CA VAL A 330 -1.95 -11.17 1.45
C VAL A 330 -2.80 -10.71 0.26
N ASP A 331 -2.64 -11.39 -0.88
CA ASP A 331 -3.33 -11.07 -2.13
C ASP A 331 -4.53 -12.01 -2.34
N PRO A 332 -5.78 -11.50 -2.32
CA PRO A 332 -6.98 -12.32 -2.43
C PRO A 332 -7.16 -12.95 -3.82
N VAL A 333 -6.69 -12.31 -4.89
CA VAL A 333 -6.80 -12.86 -6.24
C VAL A 333 -5.75 -13.96 -6.46
N PHE A 334 -4.54 -13.76 -5.89
CA PHE A 334 -3.55 -14.82 -5.82
C PHE A 334 -4.08 -16.04 -5.04
N GLU A 335 -4.76 -15.81 -3.90
CA GLU A 335 -5.38 -16.89 -3.11
C GLU A 335 -6.39 -17.69 -3.93
N LEU A 336 -7.31 -17.01 -4.63
CA LEU A 336 -8.33 -17.65 -5.46
C LEU A 336 -7.69 -18.44 -6.62
N TRP A 337 -6.72 -17.84 -7.31
CA TRP A 337 -5.97 -18.50 -8.36
C TRP A 337 -5.19 -19.71 -7.83
N PHE A 338 -4.50 -19.57 -6.70
CA PHE A 338 -3.72 -20.66 -6.09
C PHE A 338 -4.61 -21.81 -5.62
N LYS A 339 -5.80 -21.51 -5.08
CA LYS A 339 -6.81 -22.52 -4.73
C LYS A 339 -7.26 -23.30 -5.97
N ARG A 340 -7.49 -22.61 -7.08
CA ARG A 340 -7.88 -23.25 -8.34
C ARG A 340 -6.78 -24.17 -8.88
N GLU A 341 -5.56 -23.68 -8.97
CA GLU A 341 -4.44 -24.40 -9.63
C GLU A 341 -3.77 -25.46 -8.74
N TYR A 342 -3.69 -25.22 -7.44
CA TYR A 342 -2.90 -26.05 -6.52
C TYR A 342 -3.73 -26.82 -5.48
N CYS A 343 -4.99 -26.45 -5.27
CA CYS A 343 -5.86 -27.12 -4.30
C CYS A 343 -7.11 -27.74 -4.93
N ASN A 344 -7.32 -27.63 -6.25
CA ASN A 344 -8.50 -28.09 -7.01
C ASN A 344 -9.83 -27.54 -6.43
N ILE A 345 -9.84 -26.33 -5.92
CA ILE A 345 -11.02 -25.63 -5.40
C ILE A 345 -11.42 -24.56 -6.39
N LEU A 346 -12.60 -24.71 -6.99
CA LEU A 346 -13.14 -23.69 -7.88
C LEU A 346 -13.62 -22.49 -7.06
N PRO A 347 -13.28 -21.25 -7.48
CA PRO A 347 -13.75 -20.05 -6.82
C PRO A 347 -15.28 -19.91 -7.03
N GLN A 348 -15.99 -19.54 -5.94
CA GLN A 348 -17.46 -19.39 -5.92
C GLN A 348 -17.85 -17.91 -5.96
#